data_f45f9029582ba71672bc2da13f27ecba
#
_entry.id   f45f9029582ba71672bc2da13f27ecba
#
_cell.length_a   1.000
_cell.length_b   1.000
_cell.length_c   1.000
_cell.angle_alpha   90.00
_cell.angle_beta   90.00
_cell.angle_gamma   90.00
#
_symmetry.space_group_name_H-M   'P 1'
#
loop_
_entity.id
_entity.type
_entity.pdbx_description
1 polymer ?
#
loop_
_entity_poly.entity_id
_entity_poly.type
_entity_poly.pdbx_seq_one_letter_code
_entity_poly.pdbx_strand_id
1 'polypeptide(L)'
;LSFGPRSIAMWRRVLARCGPVRRLSAAGSAAPAKSYSKGLAGVIAGETKVCTVGMGGDGLHYRGYSIEDLCRACEFEEVAYLLIYGDLPTPAQLKSYRARLNEYRVVPKAVRVMLEHIPLSANPMDVLRSTCSMLGCLRPETGYLSNGGEQSSPTSVSTDDAFTSLIAGFGPALCYWHAFHTSGKRIDTAGSDDESIAAHFLRNLLQTDRISPDKVQTVDLSLILYAEHGFAASTFASRVTTSTRSDVYSAVCSAIGTLRGTLHGGANEAAMELISQFKVDDDIEGGMRKKLANKELIMGFGHRIYKKRDPRSDIIKACSEKLSEAEGGRPDLYAISQRIEKVWLMLEEKKIPPNLDFYTASAYNMCGLPTPFFTPVFVIARTAGWAAHILEERAAGKLIRPSSLYTGPGSRALPAWKQAS
;
A
#
# COMPACT_ATOMS: atom_id res chain seq x y z
N LEU A 1 22.02 -21.43 -26.96
CA LEU A 1 22.68 -20.66 -28.00
C LEU A 1 24.15 -20.50 -27.63
N SER A 2 25.03 -21.32 -28.21
CA SER A 2 26.48 -21.26 -28.03
C SER A 2 27.02 -20.07 -28.86
N PHE A 3 27.66 -19.12 -28.17
CA PHE A 3 28.39 -18.06 -28.84
C PHE A 3 29.64 -18.63 -29.53
N GLY A 4 29.72 -18.53 -30.85
CA GLY A 4 30.82 -19.04 -31.64
C GLY A 4 32.14 -18.21 -31.45
N PRO A 5 33.32 -18.77 -31.80
CA PRO A 5 34.63 -18.20 -31.53
C PRO A 5 34.88 -16.77 -32.06
N ARG A 6 34.09 -16.31 -33.02
CA ARG A 6 34.22 -14.97 -33.63
C ARG A 6 33.73 -13.83 -32.70
N SER A 7 32.82 -14.09 -31.77
CA SER A 7 32.33 -13.05 -30.87
C SER A 7 33.34 -12.73 -29.73
N ILE A 8 34.11 -13.72 -29.30
CA ILE A 8 35.13 -13.56 -28.25
C ILE A 8 36.31 -12.73 -28.77
N ALA A 9 36.69 -12.89 -30.03
CA ALA A 9 37.78 -12.12 -30.65
C ALA A 9 37.44 -10.63 -30.81
N MET A 10 36.16 -10.28 -31.02
CA MET A 10 35.70 -8.91 -31.11
C MET A 10 35.80 -8.18 -29.76
N TRP A 11 35.40 -8.82 -28.67
CA TRP A 11 35.50 -8.26 -27.31
C TRP A 11 36.96 -8.11 -26.83
N ARG A 12 37.85 -9.02 -27.21
CA ARG A 12 39.29 -8.88 -26.93
C ARG A 12 39.92 -7.66 -27.61
N ARG A 13 39.46 -7.26 -28.82
CA ARG A 13 39.93 -6.04 -29.49
C ARG A 13 39.38 -4.75 -28.87
N VAL A 14 38.19 -4.78 -28.28
CA VAL A 14 37.59 -3.64 -27.57
C VAL A 14 38.31 -3.41 -26.23
N LEU A 15 38.63 -4.47 -25.50
CA LEU A 15 39.32 -4.37 -24.21
C LEU A 15 40.81 -4.01 -24.35
N ALA A 16 41.49 -4.38 -25.49
CA ALA A 16 42.88 -4.00 -25.76
C ALA A 16 43.06 -2.50 -26.08
N ARG A 17 41.97 -1.77 -26.37
CA ARG A 17 41.98 -0.32 -26.59
C ARG A 17 41.77 0.49 -25.28
N CYS A 18 41.39 -0.16 -24.17
CA CYS A 18 41.41 0.44 -22.85
C CYS A 18 42.84 0.34 -22.31
N GLY A 19 43.60 1.44 -22.35
CA GLY A 19 44.96 1.51 -21.80
C GLY A 19 45.03 1.06 -20.34
N PRO A 20 46.23 0.83 -19.78
CA PRO A 20 46.40 0.28 -18.46
C PRO A 20 45.66 1.14 -17.42
N VAL A 21 44.74 0.50 -16.69
CA VAL A 21 44.06 1.14 -15.55
C VAL A 21 45.11 1.63 -14.56
N ARG A 22 45.31 2.94 -14.48
CA ARG A 22 46.18 3.54 -13.48
C ARG A 22 45.79 3.04 -12.10
N ARG A 23 46.68 2.35 -11.41
CA ARG A 23 46.53 2.05 -9.98
C ARG A 23 46.41 3.40 -9.25
N LEU A 24 45.20 3.69 -8.78
CA LEU A 24 45.01 4.79 -7.84
C LEU A 24 45.71 4.36 -6.54
N SER A 25 46.79 5.05 -6.21
CA SER A 25 47.50 4.93 -4.94
C SER A 25 46.50 5.27 -3.80
N ALA A 26 46.42 4.41 -2.81
CA ALA A 26 45.68 4.65 -1.59
C ALA A 26 46.41 5.67 -0.71
N ALA A 27 46.22 6.96 -0.96
CA ALA A 27 46.55 8.04 -0.05
C ALA A 27 45.63 9.22 -0.36
N GLY A 28 44.39 9.14 0.12
CA GLY A 28 43.43 10.23 0.15
C GLY A 28 42.82 10.24 1.52
N SER A 29 42.92 11.34 2.25
CA SER A 29 42.27 11.59 3.53
C SER A 29 40.84 11.11 3.51
N ALA A 30 40.47 10.23 4.44
CA ALA A 30 39.12 9.75 4.62
C ALA A 30 38.20 10.97 4.82
N ALA A 31 37.33 11.24 3.86
CA ALA A 31 36.22 12.14 4.08
C ALA A 31 35.45 11.62 5.32
N PRO A 32 34.90 12.51 6.18
CA PRO A 32 34.20 12.09 7.38
C PRO A 32 33.15 11.06 7.00
N ALA A 33 33.14 9.91 7.68
CA ALA A 33 32.25 8.81 7.41
C ALA A 33 30.82 9.35 7.45
N LYS A 34 30.14 9.41 6.29
CA LYS A 34 28.72 9.76 6.23
C LYS A 34 27.99 8.78 7.13
N SER A 35 27.27 9.29 8.12
CA SER A 35 26.57 8.47 9.11
C SER A 35 25.62 7.51 8.40
N TYR A 36 25.90 6.22 8.47
CA TYR A 36 25.01 5.17 7.99
C TYR A 36 23.88 4.94 8.98
N SER A 37 22.64 5.10 8.55
CA SER A 37 21.47 4.77 9.36
C SER A 37 20.80 3.49 8.82
N LYS A 38 20.79 2.46 9.64
CA LYS A 38 20.17 1.16 9.29
C LYS A 38 18.67 1.34 9.03
N GLY A 39 18.21 0.91 7.87
CA GLY A 39 16.81 1.05 7.46
C GLY A 39 16.37 2.50 7.28
N LEU A 40 17.31 3.44 7.02
CA LEU A 40 17.06 4.88 6.84
C LEU A 40 16.34 5.54 8.04
N ALA A 41 16.47 4.99 9.25
CA ALA A 41 15.82 5.55 10.43
C ALA A 41 16.34 6.96 10.71
N GLY A 42 15.44 7.97 10.76
CA GLY A 42 15.78 9.38 10.98
C GLY A 42 16.44 10.09 9.79
N VAL A 43 16.56 9.42 8.64
CA VAL A 43 17.07 10.05 7.41
C VAL A 43 15.92 10.71 6.67
N ILE A 44 16.07 12.00 6.36
CA ILE A 44 15.16 12.71 5.45
C ILE A 44 15.55 12.31 4.02
N ALA A 45 14.69 11.53 3.37
CA ALA A 45 14.92 10.99 2.04
C ALA A 45 14.39 11.88 0.91
N GLY A 46 13.61 12.91 1.24
CA GLY A 46 13.03 13.87 0.28
C GLY A 46 12.06 14.81 0.96
N GLU A 47 11.51 15.71 0.18
CA GLU A 47 10.47 16.66 0.60
C GLU A 47 9.11 16.17 0.15
N THR A 48 8.05 16.57 0.88
CA THR A 48 6.66 16.31 0.47
C THR A 48 5.73 17.42 0.92
N LYS A 49 4.75 17.73 0.06
CA LYS A 49 3.61 18.62 0.34
C LYS A 49 2.29 17.84 0.50
N VAL A 50 2.37 16.49 0.46
CA VAL A 50 1.17 15.63 0.48
C VAL A 50 0.64 15.47 1.89
N CYS A 51 1.50 15.16 2.86
CA CYS A 51 1.07 15.01 4.24
C CYS A 51 2.16 15.34 5.25
N THR A 52 1.74 15.58 6.49
CA THR A 52 2.62 15.65 7.66
C THR A 52 2.28 14.51 8.61
N VAL A 53 3.30 13.81 9.12
CA VAL A 53 3.13 12.70 10.07
C VAL A 53 3.92 13.02 11.32
N GLY A 54 3.23 13.23 12.44
CA GLY A 54 3.86 13.51 13.75
C GLY A 54 4.56 14.88 13.86
N MET A 55 4.39 15.79 12.91
CA MET A 55 4.95 17.16 12.99
C MET A 55 4.11 18.02 13.93
N GLY A 56 4.79 18.69 14.88
CA GLY A 56 4.13 19.58 15.86
C GLY A 56 3.36 18.85 16.96
N GLY A 57 3.55 17.54 17.10
CA GLY A 57 2.85 16.66 18.03
C GLY A 57 2.52 15.31 17.42
N ASP A 58 1.42 14.69 17.80
CA ASP A 58 0.99 13.38 17.33
C ASP A 58 -0.01 13.47 16.13
N GLY A 59 -0.13 14.62 15.45
CA GLY A 59 -1.10 14.86 14.39
C GLY A 59 -0.76 14.22 13.04
N LEU A 60 -1.80 13.95 12.25
CA LEU A 60 -1.73 13.57 10.84
C LEU A 60 -2.55 14.57 10.02
N HIS A 61 -1.93 15.15 8.99
CA HIS A 61 -2.61 16.11 8.11
C HIS A 61 -2.40 15.73 6.66
N TYR A 62 -3.46 15.73 5.88
CA TYR A 62 -3.42 15.59 4.41
C TYR A 62 -3.59 16.95 3.77
N ARG A 63 -2.60 17.40 2.98
CA ARG A 63 -2.61 18.73 2.34
C ARG A 63 -2.94 19.88 3.31
N GLY A 64 -2.60 19.72 4.60
CA GLY A 64 -2.85 20.74 5.64
C GLY A 64 -4.13 20.55 6.44
N TYR A 65 -5.07 19.70 6.03
CA TYR A 65 -6.28 19.39 6.80
C TYR A 65 -6.00 18.26 7.79
N SER A 66 -6.50 18.39 9.03
CA SER A 66 -6.35 17.34 10.04
C SER A 66 -7.13 16.08 9.66
N ILE A 67 -6.60 14.91 10.03
CA ILE A 67 -7.28 13.64 9.73
C ILE A 67 -8.64 13.55 10.44
N GLU A 68 -8.76 14.14 11.64
CA GLU A 68 -9.99 14.21 12.41
C GLU A 68 -11.07 15.02 11.69
N ASP A 69 -10.69 16.18 11.11
CA ASP A 69 -11.63 17.02 10.37
C ASP A 69 -12.06 16.37 9.04
N LEU A 70 -11.12 15.75 8.33
CA LEU A 70 -11.44 14.99 7.11
C LEU A 70 -12.40 13.83 7.39
N CYS A 71 -12.16 13.06 8.44
CA CYS A 71 -13.06 11.97 8.83
C CYS A 71 -14.44 12.44 9.30
N ARG A 72 -14.55 13.67 9.80
CA ARG A 72 -15.83 14.23 10.25
C ARG A 72 -16.67 14.79 9.11
N ALA A 73 -16.03 15.37 8.09
CA ALA A 73 -16.68 16.24 7.11
C ALA A 73 -16.63 15.74 5.66
N CYS A 74 -15.78 14.75 5.36
CA CYS A 74 -15.55 14.31 3.99
C CYS A 74 -15.83 12.81 3.82
N GLU A 75 -16.11 12.42 2.59
CA GLU A 75 -16.11 11.05 2.11
C GLU A 75 -14.75 10.73 1.45
N PHE A 76 -14.46 9.45 1.24
CA PHE A 76 -13.17 9.02 0.68
C PHE A 76 -12.87 9.62 -0.69
N GLU A 77 -13.86 9.78 -1.56
CA GLU A 77 -13.69 10.39 -2.88
C GLU A 77 -13.20 11.84 -2.80
N GLU A 78 -13.68 12.60 -1.80
CA GLU A 78 -13.22 13.98 -1.57
C GLU A 78 -11.77 14.00 -1.09
N VAL A 79 -11.40 13.07 -0.21
CA VAL A 79 -10.03 12.94 0.28
C VAL A 79 -9.08 12.44 -0.81
N ALA A 80 -9.51 11.50 -1.66
CA ALA A 80 -8.74 11.06 -2.81
C ALA A 80 -8.50 12.21 -3.80
N TYR A 81 -9.54 13.00 -4.06
CA TYR A 81 -9.43 14.22 -4.87
C TYR A 81 -8.43 15.21 -4.26
N LEU A 82 -8.59 15.52 -2.97
CA LEU A 82 -7.68 16.41 -2.23
C LEU A 82 -6.21 15.98 -2.36
N LEU A 83 -5.93 14.70 -2.15
CA LEU A 83 -4.56 14.18 -2.21
C LEU A 83 -3.95 14.37 -3.60
N ILE A 84 -4.70 14.07 -4.66
CA ILE A 84 -4.24 14.08 -6.05
C ILE A 84 -4.13 15.51 -6.57
N TYR A 85 -5.17 16.35 -6.36
CA TYR A 85 -5.26 17.68 -6.98
C TYR A 85 -4.83 18.82 -6.07
N GLY A 86 -4.66 18.57 -4.77
CA GLY A 86 -4.11 19.54 -3.81
C GLY A 86 -5.11 20.29 -2.97
N ASP A 87 -6.36 20.40 -3.40
CA ASP A 87 -7.45 21.09 -2.71
C ASP A 87 -8.71 20.21 -2.66
N LEU A 88 -9.60 20.47 -1.68
CA LEU A 88 -10.91 19.82 -1.62
C LEU A 88 -11.75 20.16 -2.85
N PRO A 89 -12.52 19.21 -3.40
CA PRO A 89 -13.36 19.48 -4.56
C PRO A 89 -14.53 20.38 -4.23
N THR A 90 -14.89 21.27 -5.14
CA THR A 90 -16.21 21.89 -5.14
C THR A 90 -17.28 20.83 -5.42
N PRO A 91 -18.58 21.07 -5.10
CA PRO A 91 -19.64 20.11 -5.40
C PRO A 91 -19.70 19.69 -6.88
N ALA A 92 -19.43 20.60 -7.80
CA ALA A 92 -19.40 20.30 -9.23
C ALA A 92 -18.19 19.42 -9.63
N GLN A 93 -17.02 19.67 -9.04
CA GLN A 93 -15.82 18.85 -9.26
C GLN A 93 -16.00 17.45 -8.65
N LEU A 94 -16.58 17.34 -7.47
CA LEU A 94 -16.87 16.05 -6.84
C LEU A 94 -17.82 15.22 -7.71
N LYS A 95 -18.90 15.83 -8.20
CA LYS A 95 -19.85 15.18 -9.10
C LYS A 95 -19.16 14.65 -10.36
N SER A 96 -18.33 15.49 -11.00
CA SER A 96 -17.56 15.07 -12.18
C SER A 96 -16.55 13.95 -11.86
N TYR A 97 -15.89 14.02 -10.72
CA TYR A 97 -14.93 13.00 -10.29
C TYR A 97 -15.61 11.66 -10.00
N ARG A 98 -16.77 11.65 -9.35
CA ARG A 98 -17.56 10.44 -9.11
C ARG A 98 -18.04 9.80 -10.42
N ALA A 99 -18.51 10.58 -11.37
CA ALA A 99 -18.90 10.09 -12.69
C ALA A 99 -17.71 9.38 -13.38
N ARG A 100 -16.52 9.98 -13.35
CA ARG A 100 -15.31 9.37 -13.89
C ARG A 100 -14.90 8.09 -13.15
N LEU A 101 -14.97 8.06 -11.82
CA LEU A 101 -14.73 6.83 -11.04
C LEU A 101 -15.70 5.74 -11.46
N ASN A 102 -16.98 6.06 -11.66
CA ASN A 102 -17.99 5.10 -12.07
C ASN A 102 -17.71 4.45 -13.43
N GLU A 103 -17.19 5.21 -14.40
CA GLU A 103 -16.79 4.68 -15.72
C GLU A 103 -15.76 3.53 -15.62
N TYR A 104 -14.91 3.54 -14.58
CA TYR A 104 -13.84 2.56 -14.39
C TYR A 104 -14.20 1.41 -13.43
N ARG A 105 -15.41 1.36 -12.87
CA ARG A 105 -15.86 0.28 -11.98
C ARG A 105 -16.09 -1.04 -12.69
N VAL A 106 -16.44 -1.00 -13.97
CA VAL A 106 -16.66 -2.22 -14.76
C VAL A 106 -15.33 -2.90 -15.05
N VAL A 107 -15.13 -4.08 -14.48
CA VAL A 107 -13.90 -4.86 -14.70
C VAL A 107 -13.81 -5.28 -16.17
N PRO A 108 -12.75 -4.91 -16.90
CA PRO A 108 -12.58 -5.24 -18.32
C PRO A 108 -12.58 -6.75 -18.56
N LYS A 109 -13.14 -7.20 -19.69
CA LYS A 109 -13.23 -8.63 -20.03
C LYS A 109 -11.88 -9.36 -19.91
N ALA A 110 -10.79 -8.76 -20.41
CA ALA A 110 -9.47 -9.38 -20.35
C ALA A 110 -8.97 -9.54 -18.90
N VAL A 111 -9.27 -8.56 -18.00
CA VAL A 111 -8.98 -8.67 -16.58
C VAL A 111 -9.82 -9.78 -15.95
N ARG A 112 -11.13 -9.88 -16.25
CA ARG A 112 -12.00 -10.97 -15.75
C ARG A 112 -11.44 -12.34 -16.13
N VAL A 113 -11.07 -12.53 -17.39
CA VAL A 113 -10.45 -13.80 -17.86
C VAL A 113 -9.17 -14.12 -17.09
N MET A 114 -8.31 -13.14 -16.87
CA MET A 114 -7.10 -13.33 -16.05
C MET A 114 -7.46 -13.73 -14.62
N LEU A 115 -8.41 -13.03 -13.99
CA LEU A 115 -8.85 -13.29 -12.61
C LEU A 115 -9.45 -14.71 -12.46
N GLU A 116 -10.19 -15.20 -13.45
CA GLU A 116 -10.75 -16.55 -13.47
C GLU A 116 -9.67 -17.65 -13.50
N HIS A 117 -8.44 -17.35 -13.96
CA HIS A 117 -7.30 -18.26 -13.96
C HIS A 117 -6.42 -18.18 -12.72
N ILE A 118 -6.55 -17.14 -11.89
CA ILE A 118 -5.80 -17.02 -10.63
C ILE A 118 -6.50 -17.88 -9.57
N PRO A 119 -5.87 -18.92 -9.03
CA PRO A 119 -6.53 -19.84 -8.09
C PRO A 119 -6.94 -19.15 -6.79
N LEU A 120 -7.98 -19.64 -6.12
CA LEU A 120 -8.47 -19.13 -4.82
C LEU A 120 -7.40 -19.14 -3.72
N SER A 121 -6.40 -20.02 -3.83
CA SER A 121 -5.26 -20.10 -2.90
C SER A 121 -4.23 -18.98 -3.10
N ALA A 122 -4.35 -18.17 -4.14
CA ALA A 122 -3.48 -17.02 -4.33
C ALA A 122 -3.71 -15.96 -3.25
N ASN A 123 -2.63 -15.29 -2.84
CA ASN A 123 -2.77 -14.16 -1.93
C ASN A 123 -3.51 -13.01 -2.64
N PRO A 124 -4.58 -12.43 -2.05
CA PRO A 124 -5.35 -11.35 -2.67
C PRO A 124 -4.52 -10.12 -3.06
N MET A 125 -3.39 -9.86 -2.39
CA MET A 125 -2.44 -8.82 -2.79
C MET A 125 -1.80 -9.10 -4.14
N ASP A 126 -1.53 -10.38 -4.45
CA ASP A 126 -0.99 -10.79 -5.75
C ASP A 126 -2.06 -10.69 -6.84
N VAL A 127 -3.34 -10.90 -6.50
CA VAL A 127 -4.49 -10.65 -7.39
C VAL A 127 -4.54 -9.17 -7.79
N LEU A 128 -4.46 -8.24 -6.82
CA LEU A 128 -4.46 -6.79 -7.11
C LEU A 128 -3.22 -6.35 -7.89
N ARG A 129 -2.02 -6.89 -7.57
CA ARG A 129 -0.81 -6.58 -8.33
C ARG A 129 -0.91 -7.03 -9.78
N SER A 130 -1.45 -8.22 -10.03
CA SER A 130 -1.69 -8.74 -11.38
C SER A 130 -2.74 -7.91 -12.12
N THR A 131 -3.80 -7.49 -11.42
CA THR A 131 -4.82 -6.57 -11.95
C THR A 131 -4.20 -5.24 -12.38
N CYS A 132 -3.37 -4.64 -11.53
CA CYS A 132 -2.66 -3.39 -11.86
C CYS A 132 -1.82 -3.53 -13.12
N SER A 133 -1.00 -4.57 -13.20
CA SER A 133 -0.16 -4.84 -14.37
C SER A 133 -0.98 -5.07 -15.64
N MET A 134 -2.07 -5.83 -15.54
CA MET A 134 -2.96 -6.10 -16.69
C MET A 134 -3.66 -4.83 -17.17
N LEU A 135 -4.12 -3.97 -16.25
CA LEU A 135 -4.70 -2.66 -16.62
C LEU A 135 -3.70 -1.80 -17.38
N GLY A 136 -2.43 -1.78 -16.96
CA GLY A 136 -1.36 -1.08 -17.67
C GLY A 136 -1.11 -1.63 -19.09
N CYS A 137 -1.25 -2.94 -19.29
CA CYS A 137 -1.17 -3.54 -20.62
C CYS A 137 -2.36 -3.18 -21.53
N LEU A 138 -3.56 -3.07 -20.93
CA LEU A 138 -4.79 -2.77 -21.68
C LEU A 138 -4.95 -1.27 -21.98
N ARG A 139 -4.52 -0.43 -21.05
CA ARG A 139 -4.67 1.03 -21.08
C ARG A 139 -3.34 1.69 -20.72
N PRO A 140 -2.31 1.60 -21.58
CA PRO A 140 -0.99 2.15 -21.27
C PRO A 140 -1.07 3.65 -21.06
N GLU A 141 -0.27 4.16 -20.15
CA GLU A 141 -0.19 5.58 -19.86
C GLU A 141 0.43 6.33 -21.07
N THR A 142 -0.22 7.40 -21.52
CA THR A 142 0.28 8.25 -22.61
C THR A 142 1.64 8.85 -22.25
N GLY A 143 2.59 8.79 -23.20
CA GLY A 143 3.95 9.31 -23.01
C GLY A 143 4.93 8.35 -22.34
N TYR A 144 4.49 7.16 -21.90
CA TYR A 144 5.32 6.14 -21.23
C TYR A 144 5.44 4.82 -22.01
N LEU A 145 5.17 4.83 -23.32
CA LEU A 145 5.37 3.66 -24.18
C LEU A 145 6.86 3.41 -24.42
N SER A 146 7.24 2.14 -24.47
CA SER A 146 8.59 1.58 -24.33
C SER A 146 9.66 2.00 -25.34
N ASN A 147 9.40 2.91 -26.28
CA ASN A 147 10.34 3.28 -27.34
C ASN A 147 10.65 4.78 -27.44
N GLY A 148 10.40 5.57 -26.40
CA GLY A 148 10.80 6.99 -26.36
C GLY A 148 10.11 7.89 -27.39
N GLY A 149 9.10 7.39 -28.08
CA GLY A 149 8.28 8.14 -29.03
C GLY A 149 6.92 8.50 -28.43
N GLU A 150 6.36 9.62 -28.84
CA GLU A 150 4.99 10.08 -28.53
C GLU A 150 3.90 9.17 -29.14
N GLN A 151 4.14 7.86 -29.24
CA GLN A 151 3.14 6.93 -29.78
C GLN A 151 2.04 6.73 -28.74
N SER A 152 0.93 7.42 -28.93
CA SER A 152 -0.32 7.08 -28.28
C SER A 152 -0.90 5.83 -28.97
N SER A 153 -1.08 4.74 -28.22
CA SER A 153 -1.97 3.65 -28.64
C SER A 153 -3.41 4.19 -28.64
N PRO A 154 -4.32 3.68 -29.50
CA PRO A 154 -5.74 4.02 -29.43
C PRO A 154 -6.39 3.78 -28.07
N THR A 155 -5.76 2.94 -27.23
CA THR A 155 -6.22 2.60 -25.87
C THR A 155 -5.44 3.32 -24.77
N SER A 156 -4.48 4.22 -25.14
CA SER A 156 -3.71 4.98 -24.15
C SER A 156 -4.60 5.92 -23.36
N VAL A 157 -4.29 6.06 -22.06
CA VAL A 157 -5.01 6.93 -21.12
C VAL A 157 -4.09 8.00 -20.55
N SER A 158 -4.68 9.10 -20.08
CA SER A 158 -3.93 10.10 -19.33
C SER A 158 -3.43 9.55 -17.99
N THR A 159 -2.43 10.19 -17.40
CA THR A 159 -1.97 9.88 -16.03
C THR A 159 -3.13 9.92 -15.03
N ASP A 160 -4.01 10.89 -15.17
CA ASP A 160 -5.18 11.09 -14.31
C ASP A 160 -6.20 9.95 -14.47
N ASP A 161 -6.48 9.52 -15.69
CA ASP A 161 -7.35 8.38 -15.95
C ASP A 161 -6.73 7.06 -15.49
N ALA A 162 -5.41 6.93 -15.57
CA ALA A 162 -4.72 5.77 -15.02
C ALA A 162 -4.93 5.67 -13.50
N PHE A 163 -4.77 6.75 -12.74
CA PHE A 163 -5.06 6.78 -11.29
C PHE A 163 -6.53 6.52 -11.00
N THR A 164 -7.43 7.20 -11.72
CA THR A 164 -8.88 7.03 -11.56
C THR A 164 -9.28 5.56 -11.77
N SER A 165 -8.72 4.91 -12.80
CA SER A 165 -8.98 3.51 -13.12
C SER A 165 -8.49 2.55 -12.05
N LEU A 166 -7.38 2.84 -11.37
CA LEU A 166 -6.85 2.01 -10.29
C LEU A 166 -7.66 2.19 -9.01
N ILE A 167 -7.98 3.43 -8.61
CA ILE A 167 -8.80 3.73 -7.42
C ILE A 167 -10.19 3.09 -7.54
N ALA A 168 -10.83 3.21 -8.69
CA ALA A 168 -12.17 2.66 -8.93
C ALA A 168 -12.17 1.15 -9.19
N GLY A 169 -11.12 0.62 -9.81
CA GLY A 169 -11.11 -0.75 -10.35
C GLY A 169 -10.60 -1.84 -9.41
N PHE A 170 -9.79 -1.51 -8.40
CA PHE A 170 -9.22 -2.52 -7.51
C PHE A 170 -10.27 -3.26 -6.67
N GLY A 171 -11.22 -2.54 -6.08
CA GLY A 171 -12.31 -3.13 -5.29
C GLY A 171 -13.16 -4.11 -6.11
N PRO A 172 -13.74 -3.69 -7.24
CA PRO A 172 -14.51 -4.55 -8.13
C PRO A 172 -13.74 -5.78 -8.63
N ALA A 173 -12.46 -5.62 -9.01
CA ALA A 173 -11.64 -6.73 -9.47
C ALA A 173 -11.41 -7.78 -8.37
N LEU A 174 -11.15 -7.34 -7.14
CA LEU A 174 -10.99 -8.21 -5.98
C LEU A 174 -12.29 -8.98 -5.68
N CYS A 175 -13.43 -8.28 -5.68
CA CYS A 175 -14.74 -8.89 -5.42
C CYS A 175 -15.14 -9.86 -6.55
N TYR A 176 -14.84 -9.52 -7.80
CA TYR A 176 -15.09 -10.42 -8.94
C TYR A 176 -14.31 -11.72 -8.81
N TRP A 177 -13.00 -11.63 -8.54
CA TRP A 177 -12.16 -12.81 -8.32
C TRP A 177 -12.69 -13.68 -7.18
N HIS A 178 -13.04 -13.05 -6.05
CA HIS A 178 -13.55 -13.76 -4.89
C HIS A 178 -14.88 -14.47 -5.19
N ALA A 179 -15.87 -13.76 -5.74
CA ALA A 179 -17.18 -14.32 -6.06
C ALA A 179 -17.05 -15.48 -7.06
N PHE A 180 -16.23 -15.34 -8.10
CA PHE A 180 -16.02 -16.40 -9.09
C PHE A 180 -15.46 -17.67 -8.45
N HIS A 181 -14.44 -17.56 -7.61
CA HIS A 181 -13.79 -18.74 -7.03
C HIS A 181 -14.50 -19.34 -5.81
N THR A 182 -15.34 -18.56 -5.11
CA THR A 182 -16.08 -19.06 -3.94
C THR A 182 -17.47 -19.58 -4.30
N SER A 183 -18.10 -19.03 -5.34
CA SER A 183 -19.48 -19.36 -5.69
C SER A 183 -19.72 -19.63 -7.19
N GLY A 184 -18.70 -19.55 -8.04
CA GLY A 184 -18.82 -19.68 -9.50
C GLY A 184 -19.50 -18.48 -10.18
N LYS A 185 -19.84 -17.41 -9.46
CA LYS A 185 -20.60 -16.28 -9.99
C LYS A 185 -19.69 -15.28 -10.70
N ARG A 186 -20.08 -14.92 -11.92
CA ARG A 186 -19.55 -13.76 -12.66
C ARG A 186 -20.40 -12.54 -12.31
N ILE A 187 -20.05 -11.85 -11.23
CA ILE A 187 -20.79 -10.68 -10.76
C ILE A 187 -20.71 -9.52 -11.75
N ASP A 188 -21.78 -8.72 -11.83
CA ASP A 188 -21.73 -7.42 -12.48
C ASP A 188 -21.09 -6.41 -11.52
N THR A 189 -20.06 -5.72 -11.99
CA THR A 189 -19.31 -4.73 -11.21
C THR A 189 -19.68 -3.30 -11.56
N ALA A 190 -20.70 -3.06 -12.38
CA ALA A 190 -21.22 -1.73 -12.65
C ALA A 190 -21.72 -1.05 -11.36
N GLY A 191 -21.58 0.25 -11.30
CA GLY A 191 -22.04 1.08 -10.20
C GLY A 191 -22.90 2.24 -10.69
N SER A 192 -23.23 3.16 -9.79
CA SER A 192 -23.84 4.44 -10.10
C SER A 192 -22.99 5.62 -9.65
N ASP A 193 -23.24 6.81 -10.20
CA ASP A 193 -22.48 8.02 -9.86
C ASP A 193 -22.71 8.46 -8.41
N ASP A 194 -23.85 8.11 -7.82
CA ASP A 194 -24.19 8.45 -6.44
C ASP A 194 -23.70 7.42 -5.41
N GLU A 195 -23.19 6.27 -5.86
CA GLU A 195 -22.69 5.21 -4.99
C GLU A 195 -21.22 5.46 -4.62
N SER A 196 -20.89 5.52 -3.32
CA SER A 196 -19.50 5.68 -2.88
C SER A 196 -18.66 4.42 -3.18
N ILE A 197 -17.33 4.57 -3.21
CA ILE A 197 -16.40 3.42 -3.35
C ILE A 197 -16.64 2.39 -2.23
N ALA A 198 -16.86 2.85 -1.00
CA ALA A 198 -17.13 1.99 0.14
C ALA A 198 -18.43 1.19 -0.04
N ALA A 199 -19.53 1.85 -0.45
CA ALA A 199 -20.81 1.19 -0.69
C ALA A 199 -20.71 0.20 -1.85
N HIS A 200 -20.10 0.60 -2.96
CA HIS A 200 -19.88 -0.25 -4.12
C HIS A 200 -19.03 -1.48 -3.79
N PHE A 201 -17.96 -1.31 -3.02
CA PHE A 201 -17.11 -2.42 -2.58
C PHE A 201 -17.90 -3.42 -1.72
N LEU A 202 -18.64 -2.93 -0.71
CA LEU A 202 -19.43 -3.80 0.16
C LEU A 202 -20.56 -4.52 -0.59
N ARG A 203 -21.25 -3.84 -1.51
CA ARG A 203 -22.28 -4.45 -2.35
C ARG A 203 -21.72 -5.59 -3.20
N ASN A 204 -20.57 -5.37 -3.83
CA ASN A 204 -19.91 -6.39 -4.64
C ASN A 204 -19.33 -7.54 -3.79
N LEU A 205 -18.85 -7.25 -2.58
CA LEU A 205 -18.32 -8.28 -1.69
C LEU A 205 -19.43 -9.14 -1.09
N LEU A 206 -20.46 -8.49 -0.53
CA LEU A 206 -21.53 -9.17 0.21
C LEU A 206 -22.66 -9.68 -0.69
N GLN A 207 -22.65 -9.31 -1.98
CA GLN A 207 -23.67 -9.70 -2.97
C GLN A 207 -25.09 -9.36 -2.51
N THR A 208 -25.27 -8.16 -1.93
CA THR A 208 -26.56 -7.64 -1.47
C THR A 208 -26.63 -6.13 -1.64
N ASP A 209 -27.82 -5.63 -1.97
CA ASP A 209 -28.09 -4.19 -2.03
C ASP A 209 -28.51 -3.63 -0.66
N ARG A 210 -28.77 -4.50 0.33
CA ARG A 210 -29.14 -4.10 1.69
C ARG A 210 -27.91 -4.09 2.59
N ILE A 211 -27.19 -2.96 2.61
CA ILE A 211 -26.01 -2.78 3.42
C ILE A 211 -26.33 -1.75 4.51
N SER A 212 -25.99 -2.08 5.75
CA SER A 212 -26.12 -1.13 6.86
C SER A 212 -25.31 0.14 6.58
N PRO A 213 -25.88 1.34 6.75
CA PRO A 213 -25.16 2.61 6.65
C PRO A 213 -23.92 2.66 7.53
N ASP A 214 -23.94 2.04 8.72
CA ASP A 214 -22.80 1.99 9.63
C ASP A 214 -21.63 1.19 9.06
N LYS A 215 -21.89 0.12 8.31
CA LYS A 215 -20.86 -0.63 7.60
C LYS A 215 -20.24 0.20 6.48
N VAL A 216 -21.06 0.90 5.69
CA VAL A 216 -20.59 1.79 4.62
C VAL A 216 -19.73 2.90 5.22
N GLN A 217 -20.22 3.58 6.26
CA GLN A 217 -19.48 4.65 6.95
C GLN A 217 -18.16 4.14 7.53
N THR A 218 -18.15 2.95 8.14
CA THR A 218 -16.93 2.37 8.70
C THR A 218 -15.88 2.08 7.64
N VAL A 219 -16.29 1.49 6.50
CA VAL A 219 -15.36 1.23 5.40
C VAL A 219 -14.88 2.55 4.81
N ASP A 220 -15.75 3.52 4.58
CA ASP A 220 -15.39 4.84 4.05
C ASP A 220 -14.37 5.56 4.95
N LEU A 221 -14.64 5.65 6.25
CA LEU A 221 -13.70 6.22 7.23
C LEU A 221 -12.36 5.47 7.23
N SER A 222 -12.39 4.15 7.13
CA SER A 222 -11.16 3.37 7.05
C SER A 222 -10.35 3.69 5.79
N LEU A 223 -11.01 3.88 4.63
CA LEU A 223 -10.35 4.30 3.41
C LEU A 223 -9.67 5.67 3.58
N ILE A 224 -10.32 6.63 4.23
CA ILE A 224 -9.72 7.94 4.57
C ILE A 224 -8.49 7.75 5.47
N LEU A 225 -8.60 6.96 6.54
CA LEU A 225 -7.53 6.75 7.53
C LEU A 225 -6.30 6.04 6.94
N TYR A 226 -6.48 5.19 5.92
CA TYR A 226 -5.41 4.49 5.24
C TYR A 226 -4.89 5.22 3.99
N ALA A 227 -5.57 6.29 3.51
CA ALA A 227 -5.28 6.93 2.22
C ALA A 227 -3.84 7.41 2.10
N GLU A 228 -3.24 7.96 3.18
CA GLU A 228 -1.89 8.53 3.10
C GLU A 228 -1.15 8.42 4.45
N HIS A 229 0.19 8.30 4.39
CA HIS A 229 1.05 8.29 5.58
C HIS A 229 2.53 8.58 5.26
N GLY A 230 2.80 9.62 4.50
CA GLY A 230 4.15 10.08 4.15
C GLY A 230 4.97 9.03 3.40
N PHE A 231 6.27 9.00 3.68
CA PHE A 231 7.19 8.05 3.06
C PHE A 231 7.13 6.66 3.72
N ALA A 232 5.92 6.10 3.85
CA ALA A 232 5.78 4.68 4.17
C ALA A 232 6.55 3.83 3.15
N ALA A 233 6.96 2.61 3.53
CA ALA A 233 7.82 1.77 2.69
C ALA A 233 7.27 1.60 1.26
N SER A 234 5.96 1.35 1.11
CA SER A 234 5.30 1.22 -0.20
C SER A 234 5.29 2.53 -0.99
N THR A 235 5.03 3.65 -0.32
CA THR A 235 5.08 4.99 -0.93
C THR A 235 6.49 5.31 -1.40
N PHE A 236 7.51 5.01 -0.59
CA PHE A 236 8.90 5.24 -0.98
C PHE A 236 9.32 4.35 -2.16
N ALA A 237 8.88 3.09 -2.19
CA ALA A 237 9.11 2.19 -3.32
C ALA A 237 8.48 2.72 -4.62
N SER A 238 7.24 3.25 -4.57
CA SER A 238 6.61 3.88 -5.74
C SER A 238 7.37 5.12 -6.21
N ARG A 239 7.86 5.96 -5.29
CA ARG A 239 8.70 7.13 -5.62
C ARG A 239 10.01 6.70 -6.29
N VAL A 240 10.69 5.68 -5.77
CA VAL A 240 11.90 5.13 -6.40
C VAL A 240 11.63 4.69 -7.84
N THR A 241 10.56 3.91 -8.06
CA THR A 241 10.17 3.47 -9.40
C THR A 241 9.82 4.67 -10.29
N THR A 242 9.04 5.61 -9.81
CA THR A 242 8.67 6.85 -10.53
C THR A 242 9.89 7.68 -10.91
N SER A 243 10.90 7.77 -10.04
CA SER A 243 12.11 8.55 -10.27
C SER A 243 12.92 8.06 -11.48
N THR A 244 12.70 6.82 -11.90
CA THR A 244 13.30 6.24 -13.13
C THR A 244 12.56 6.62 -14.42
N ARG A 245 11.49 7.43 -14.32
CA ARG A 245 10.56 7.74 -15.40
C ARG A 245 9.74 6.53 -15.88
N SER A 246 9.44 5.61 -14.98
CA SER A 246 8.51 4.51 -15.24
C SER A 246 7.06 4.99 -15.18
N ASP A 247 6.15 4.21 -15.80
CA ASP A 247 4.72 4.50 -15.83
C ASP A 247 4.04 4.33 -14.47
N VAL A 248 2.80 4.83 -14.35
CA VAL A 248 1.98 4.75 -13.12
C VAL A 248 1.77 3.31 -12.66
N TYR A 249 1.45 2.41 -13.57
CA TYR A 249 1.13 1.02 -13.22
C TYR A 249 2.35 0.29 -12.65
N SER A 250 3.53 0.53 -13.22
CA SER A 250 4.80 0.01 -12.69
C SER A 250 5.10 0.53 -11.29
N ALA A 251 4.87 1.84 -11.05
CA ALA A 251 5.08 2.45 -9.74
C ALA A 251 4.09 1.91 -8.69
N VAL A 252 2.81 1.73 -9.05
CA VAL A 252 1.79 1.15 -8.16
C VAL A 252 2.02 -0.34 -7.93
N CYS A 253 2.43 -1.12 -8.94
CA CYS A 253 2.83 -2.52 -8.76
C CYS A 253 3.98 -2.67 -7.74
N SER A 254 4.98 -1.77 -7.80
CA SER A 254 6.09 -1.71 -6.84
C SER A 254 5.59 -1.42 -5.42
N ALA A 255 4.65 -0.49 -5.29
CA ALA A 255 4.01 -0.16 -4.01
C ALA A 255 3.22 -1.35 -3.44
N ILE A 256 2.38 -2.01 -4.25
CA ILE A 256 1.60 -3.19 -3.84
C ILE A 256 2.54 -4.32 -3.39
N GLY A 257 3.60 -4.60 -4.17
CA GLY A 257 4.60 -5.60 -3.82
C GLY A 257 5.30 -5.31 -2.48
N THR A 258 5.56 -4.03 -2.19
CA THR A 258 6.17 -3.61 -0.92
C THR A 258 5.16 -3.70 0.24
N LEU A 259 3.90 -3.30 0.00
CA LEU A 259 2.84 -3.35 1.02
C LEU A 259 2.51 -4.80 1.43
N ARG A 260 2.67 -5.78 0.53
CA ARG A 260 2.47 -7.20 0.80
C ARG A 260 3.39 -7.77 1.89
N GLY A 261 4.50 -7.09 2.17
CA GLY A 261 5.47 -7.56 3.16
C GLY A 261 4.91 -7.55 4.58
N THR A 262 5.19 -8.59 5.36
CA THR A 262 4.69 -8.79 6.74
C THR A 262 5.11 -7.68 7.71
N LEU A 263 6.18 -6.95 7.43
CA LEU A 263 6.62 -5.81 8.23
C LEU A 263 5.96 -4.47 7.79
N HIS A 264 4.96 -4.52 6.90
CA HIS A 264 4.26 -3.34 6.41
C HIS A 264 2.73 -3.52 6.43
N GLY A 265 2.12 -4.14 5.42
CA GLY A 265 0.65 -4.21 5.31
C GLY A 265 -0.02 -5.31 6.14
N GLY A 266 0.72 -6.33 6.58
CA GLY A 266 0.17 -7.50 7.26
C GLY A 266 -0.27 -7.30 8.73
N ALA A 267 -0.13 -6.10 9.29
CA ALA A 267 -0.41 -5.84 10.70
C ALA A 267 -1.90 -6.01 11.06
N ASN A 268 -2.78 -5.63 10.16
CA ASN A 268 -4.23 -5.72 10.35
C ASN A 268 -4.72 -7.18 10.35
N GLU A 269 -4.28 -7.99 9.39
CA GLU A 269 -4.58 -9.43 9.36
C GLU A 269 -4.06 -10.13 10.61
N ALA A 270 -2.82 -9.86 11.01
CA ALA A 270 -2.21 -10.44 12.21
C ALA A 270 -2.90 -9.95 13.52
N ALA A 271 -3.43 -8.73 13.55
CA ALA A 271 -4.26 -8.26 14.67
C ALA A 271 -5.57 -9.05 14.76
N MET A 272 -6.22 -9.35 13.62
CA MET A 272 -7.42 -10.21 13.61
C MET A 272 -7.10 -11.64 14.05
N GLU A 273 -5.97 -12.19 13.60
CA GLU A 273 -5.51 -13.50 14.05
C GLU A 273 -5.29 -13.55 15.56
N LEU A 274 -4.69 -12.48 16.15
CA LEU A 274 -4.54 -12.34 17.59
C LEU A 274 -5.90 -12.33 18.31
N ILE A 275 -6.82 -11.48 17.87
CA ILE A 275 -8.16 -11.36 18.47
C ILE A 275 -8.92 -12.69 18.40
N SER A 276 -8.82 -13.40 17.28
CA SER A 276 -9.50 -14.67 17.02
C SER A 276 -8.98 -15.85 17.87
N GLN A 277 -7.83 -15.70 18.55
CA GLN A 277 -7.31 -16.72 19.45
C GLN A 277 -8.02 -16.77 20.79
N PHE A 278 -8.85 -15.78 21.11
CA PHE A 278 -9.51 -15.66 22.40
C PHE A 278 -11.03 -15.70 22.27
N LYS A 279 -11.67 -16.21 23.31
CA LYS A 279 -13.11 -16.11 23.56
C LYS A 279 -13.35 -15.16 24.74
N VAL A 280 -14.60 -14.77 24.97
CA VAL A 280 -14.95 -13.82 26.05
C VAL A 280 -14.55 -14.34 27.44
N ASP A 281 -14.71 -15.64 27.68
CA ASP A 281 -14.43 -16.25 28.98
C ASP A 281 -13.00 -16.71 29.16
N ASP A 282 -12.12 -16.55 28.16
CA ASP A 282 -10.74 -17.00 28.23
C ASP A 282 -9.89 -16.11 29.18
N ASP A 283 -8.83 -16.72 29.71
CA ASP A 283 -7.77 -16.00 30.43
C ASP A 283 -6.87 -15.25 29.44
N ILE A 284 -7.35 -14.10 28.96
CA ILE A 284 -6.61 -13.24 28.02
C ILE A 284 -5.29 -12.78 28.64
N GLU A 285 -5.24 -12.50 29.93
CA GLU A 285 -4.00 -12.07 30.60
C GLU A 285 -2.94 -13.16 30.56
N GLY A 286 -3.27 -14.38 30.97
CA GLY A 286 -2.35 -15.51 30.90
C GLY A 286 -1.89 -15.80 29.47
N GLY A 287 -2.80 -15.74 28.51
CA GLY A 287 -2.48 -15.90 27.08
C GLY A 287 -1.48 -14.85 26.58
N MET A 288 -1.71 -13.57 26.90
CA MET A 288 -0.82 -12.48 26.50
C MET A 288 0.55 -12.56 27.21
N ARG A 289 0.59 -12.90 28.51
CA ARG A 289 1.85 -13.15 29.25
C ARG A 289 2.68 -14.26 28.60
N LYS A 290 2.05 -15.36 28.17
CA LYS A 290 2.73 -16.46 27.47
C LYS A 290 3.34 -15.98 26.15
N LYS A 291 2.60 -15.20 25.35
CA LYS A 291 3.11 -14.62 24.09
C LYS A 291 4.33 -13.73 24.32
N LEU A 292 4.28 -12.86 25.33
CA LEU A 292 5.41 -12.00 25.70
C LEU A 292 6.63 -12.82 26.17
N ALA A 293 6.43 -13.86 27.01
CA ALA A 293 7.49 -14.75 27.44
C ALA A 293 8.17 -15.47 26.29
N ASN A 294 7.40 -15.84 25.24
CA ASN A 294 7.88 -16.42 24.01
C ASN A 294 8.52 -15.40 23.04
N LYS A 295 8.52 -14.10 23.39
CA LYS A 295 8.98 -13.01 22.52
C LYS A 295 8.22 -12.94 21.20
N GLU A 296 6.95 -13.35 21.19
CA GLU A 296 6.09 -13.21 20.03
C GLU A 296 5.81 -11.71 19.77
N LEU A 297 5.83 -11.33 18.50
CA LEU A 297 5.47 -9.97 18.11
C LEU A 297 3.95 -9.78 18.21
N ILE A 298 3.52 -8.83 19.03
CA ILE A 298 2.10 -8.49 19.19
C ILE A 298 1.76 -7.40 18.17
N MET A 299 1.07 -7.80 17.11
CA MET A 299 0.67 -6.89 16.04
C MET A 299 -0.55 -6.05 16.44
N GLY A 300 -0.70 -4.87 15.84
CA GLY A 300 -1.76 -3.93 16.16
C GLY A 300 -1.39 -2.93 17.28
N PHE A 301 -0.17 -2.99 17.81
CA PHE A 301 0.31 -2.08 18.85
C PHE A 301 1.62 -1.40 18.45
N GLY A 302 1.73 -0.12 18.81
CA GLY A 302 2.91 0.69 18.51
C GLY A 302 2.99 1.19 17.06
N HIS A 303 3.84 2.17 16.86
CA HIS A 303 4.07 2.78 15.57
C HIS A 303 5.50 3.31 15.47
N ARG A 304 6.06 3.32 14.25
CA ARG A 304 7.43 3.82 14.04
C ARG A 304 7.57 5.31 14.37
N ILE A 305 6.54 6.10 14.07
CA ILE A 305 6.53 7.57 14.26
C ILE A 305 5.77 7.95 15.52
N TYR A 306 4.51 7.58 15.65
CA TYR A 306 3.70 7.88 16.84
C TYR A 306 4.21 7.13 18.07
N LYS A 307 4.51 7.86 19.13
CA LYS A 307 5.03 7.29 20.39
C LYS A 307 4.03 7.31 21.52
N LYS A 308 3.06 8.24 21.51
CA LYS A 308 2.04 8.41 22.54
C LYS A 308 0.67 7.90 22.10
N ARG A 309 0.27 8.20 20.87
CA ARG A 309 -1.06 7.87 20.33
C ARG A 309 -1.02 7.92 18.81
N ASP A 310 -1.68 6.97 18.15
CA ASP A 310 -2.02 7.05 16.73
C ASP A 310 -3.37 7.77 16.58
N PRO A 311 -3.44 8.97 15.99
CA PRO A 311 -4.68 9.76 15.93
C PRO A 311 -5.80 9.05 15.17
N ARG A 312 -5.47 8.08 14.34
CA ARG A 312 -6.42 7.29 13.57
C ARG A 312 -7.10 6.19 14.38
N SER A 313 -6.43 5.71 15.43
CA SER A 313 -6.88 4.54 16.20
C SER A 313 -8.19 4.79 16.93
N ASP A 314 -8.38 5.98 17.53
CA ASP A 314 -9.61 6.28 18.27
C ASP A 314 -10.83 6.41 17.34
N ILE A 315 -10.63 6.92 16.13
CA ILE A 315 -11.71 7.06 15.14
C ILE A 315 -12.24 5.68 14.76
N ILE A 316 -11.35 4.76 14.39
CA ILE A 316 -11.77 3.41 13.99
C ILE A 316 -12.23 2.56 15.18
N LYS A 317 -11.74 2.83 16.39
CA LYS A 317 -12.23 2.20 17.62
C LYS A 317 -13.69 2.54 17.84
N ALA A 318 -14.08 3.80 17.69
CA ALA A 318 -15.47 4.24 17.79
C ALA A 318 -16.37 3.57 16.73
N CYS A 319 -15.86 3.39 15.50
CA CYS A 319 -16.58 2.62 14.47
C CYS A 319 -16.76 1.15 14.87
N SER A 320 -15.72 0.51 15.41
CA SER A 320 -15.77 -0.87 15.89
C SER A 320 -16.77 -1.03 17.04
N GLU A 321 -16.82 -0.08 17.97
CA GLU A 321 -17.80 -0.04 19.05
C GLU A 321 -19.23 0.05 18.52
N LYS A 322 -19.51 1.05 17.66
CA LYS A 322 -20.82 1.24 17.06
C LYS A 322 -21.31 0.01 16.29
N LEU A 323 -20.43 -0.62 15.51
CA LEU A 323 -20.75 -1.84 14.78
C LEU A 323 -21.06 -3.02 15.72
N SER A 324 -20.40 -3.08 16.88
CA SER A 324 -20.62 -4.16 17.85
C SER A 324 -22.01 -4.13 18.47
N GLU A 325 -22.58 -2.93 18.62
CA GLU A 325 -23.91 -2.67 19.20
C GLU A 325 -25.03 -2.72 18.17
N ALA A 326 -24.70 -2.69 16.86
CA ALA A 326 -25.69 -2.71 15.78
C ALA A 326 -26.37 -4.09 15.64
N GLU A 327 -27.50 -4.14 14.95
CA GLU A 327 -28.18 -5.40 14.62
C GLU A 327 -27.24 -6.33 13.83
N GLY A 328 -27.07 -7.56 14.31
CA GLY A 328 -26.09 -8.53 13.77
C GLY A 328 -24.64 -8.19 14.08
N GLY A 329 -24.40 -7.28 15.03
CA GLY A 329 -23.09 -6.93 15.54
C GLY A 329 -22.41 -8.04 16.33
N ARG A 330 -21.17 -7.80 16.74
CA ARG A 330 -20.31 -8.75 17.48
C ARG A 330 -19.77 -8.10 18.78
N PRO A 331 -20.65 -7.91 19.82
CA PRO A 331 -20.21 -7.34 21.09
C PRO A 331 -19.13 -8.20 21.77
N ASP A 332 -19.15 -9.52 21.56
CA ASP A 332 -18.12 -10.44 21.99
C ASP A 332 -16.74 -10.08 21.41
N LEU A 333 -16.67 -9.82 20.12
CA LEU A 333 -15.44 -9.49 19.41
C LEU A 333 -14.85 -8.15 19.88
N TYR A 334 -15.71 -7.15 20.08
CA TYR A 334 -15.29 -5.85 20.58
C TYR A 334 -14.82 -5.94 22.04
N ALA A 335 -15.54 -6.69 22.89
CA ALA A 335 -15.15 -6.93 24.30
C ALA A 335 -13.79 -7.64 24.39
N ILE A 336 -13.53 -8.64 23.55
CA ILE A 336 -12.20 -9.29 23.47
C ILE A 336 -11.13 -8.28 23.08
N SER A 337 -11.39 -7.45 22.08
CA SER A 337 -10.43 -6.42 21.62
C SER A 337 -10.10 -5.43 22.76
N GLN A 338 -11.11 -4.92 23.48
CA GLN A 338 -10.92 -4.04 24.62
C GLN A 338 -10.12 -4.72 25.76
N ARG A 339 -10.40 -5.99 26.05
CA ARG A 339 -9.65 -6.74 27.08
C ARG A 339 -8.20 -6.96 26.67
N ILE A 340 -7.91 -7.27 25.39
CA ILE A 340 -6.54 -7.40 24.88
C ILE A 340 -5.81 -6.05 25.04
N GLU A 341 -6.42 -4.93 24.61
CA GLU A 341 -5.84 -3.59 24.78
C GLU A 341 -5.52 -3.30 26.27
N LYS A 342 -6.50 -3.53 27.16
CA LYS A 342 -6.33 -3.29 28.59
C LYS A 342 -5.20 -4.13 29.19
N VAL A 343 -5.15 -5.41 28.86
CA VAL A 343 -4.09 -6.34 29.33
C VAL A 343 -2.75 -5.92 28.77
N TRP A 344 -2.67 -5.59 27.47
CA TRP A 344 -1.43 -5.12 26.84
C TRP A 344 -0.88 -3.88 27.53
N LEU A 345 -1.71 -2.86 27.75
CA LEU A 345 -1.31 -1.62 28.44
C LEU A 345 -0.92 -1.86 29.89
N MET A 346 -1.40 -2.93 30.53
CA MET A 346 -0.99 -3.32 31.86
C MET A 346 0.37 -4.03 31.87
N LEU A 347 0.62 -4.90 30.90
CA LEU A 347 1.82 -5.74 30.84
C LEU A 347 3.01 -5.02 30.19
N GLU A 348 2.77 -4.14 29.24
CA GLU A 348 3.83 -3.45 28.49
C GLU A 348 4.31 -2.21 29.26
N GLU A 349 5.57 -2.25 29.70
CA GLU A 349 6.17 -1.17 30.51
C GLU A 349 6.15 0.19 29.82
N LYS A 350 6.33 0.23 28.50
CA LYS A 350 6.35 1.46 27.69
C LYS A 350 4.97 2.02 27.41
N LYS A 351 3.90 1.33 27.81
CA LYS A 351 2.51 1.74 27.55
C LYS A 351 2.25 2.02 26.08
N ILE A 352 2.71 1.15 25.20
CA ILE A 352 2.58 1.29 23.75
C ILE A 352 1.10 1.16 23.36
N PRO A 353 0.47 2.22 22.80
CA PRO A 353 -0.96 2.20 22.49
C PRO A 353 -1.28 1.38 21.25
N PRO A 354 -2.57 1.01 21.05
CA PRO A 354 -3.01 0.42 19.79
C PRO A 354 -2.79 1.41 18.63
N ASN A 355 -2.43 0.87 17.47
CA ASN A 355 -2.37 1.62 16.23
C ASN A 355 -3.67 1.47 15.42
N LEU A 356 -3.73 2.05 14.21
CA LEU A 356 -4.88 1.98 13.32
C LEU A 356 -5.33 0.52 13.08
N ASP A 357 -4.38 -0.42 12.91
CA ASP A 357 -4.67 -1.78 12.45
C ASP A 357 -5.45 -2.61 13.48
N PHE A 358 -5.27 -2.36 14.79
CA PHE A 358 -5.85 -3.19 15.83
C PHE A 358 -7.38 -3.17 15.81
N TYR A 359 -7.99 -1.99 15.88
CA TYR A 359 -9.45 -1.88 15.87
C TYR A 359 -10.04 -1.93 14.46
N THR A 360 -9.26 -1.65 13.42
CA THR A 360 -9.70 -1.91 12.04
C THR A 360 -9.96 -3.40 11.82
N ALA A 361 -9.19 -4.28 12.45
CA ALA A 361 -9.36 -5.71 12.32
C ALA A 361 -10.76 -6.18 12.78
N SER A 362 -11.21 -5.78 13.98
CA SER A 362 -12.55 -6.08 14.48
C SER A 362 -13.65 -5.38 13.67
N ALA A 363 -13.44 -4.12 13.28
CA ALA A 363 -14.39 -3.37 12.46
C ALA A 363 -14.62 -4.04 11.07
N TYR A 364 -13.56 -4.42 10.38
CA TYR A 364 -13.65 -5.10 9.09
C TYR A 364 -14.33 -6.47 9.18
N ASN A 365 -14.01 -7.23 10.23
CA ASN A 365 -14.71 -8.51 10.48
C ASN A 365 -16.22 -8.30 10.63
N MET A 366 -16.65 -7.29 11.40
CA MET A 366 -18.07 -6.95 11.59
C MET A 366 -18.73 -6.38 10.33
N CYS A 367 -17.95 -5.75 9.44
CA CYS A 367 -18.44 -5.37 8.11
C CYS A 367 -18.64 -6.58 7.18
N GLY A 368 -18.11 -7.75 7.54
CA GLY A 368 -18.21 -8.97 6.73
C GLY A 368 -17.05 -9.18 5.76
N LEU A 369 -15.93 -8.46 5.95
CA LEU A 369 -14.75 -8.66 5.14
C LEU A 369 -13.99 -9.94 5.57
N PRO A 370 -13.61 -10.82 4.63
CA PRO A 370 -12.69 -11.91 4.93
C PRO A 370 -11.33 -11.36 5.39
N THR A 371 -10.72 -11.96 6.41
CA THR A 371 -9.42 -11.49 6.94
C THR A 371 -8.35 -11.30 5.85
N PRO A 372 -8.19 -12.18 4.83
CA PRO A 372 -7.22 -11.96 3.76
C PRO A 372 -7.48 -10.73 2.87
N PHE A 373 -8.63 -10.04 3.05
CA PHE A 373 -8.97 -8.83 2.31
C PHE A 373 -8.54 -7.54 3.01
N PHE A 374 -8.10 -7.61 4.26
CA PHE A 374 -7.75 -6.42 5.04
C PHE A 374 -6.61 -5.63 4.40
N THR A 375 -5.51 -6.28 4.05
CA THR A 375 -4.40 -5.63 3.32
C THR A 375 -4.80 -5.19 1.89
N PRO A 376 -5.56 -5.94 1.08
CA PRO A 376 -6.14 -5.45 -0.15
C PRO A 376 -6.99 -4.18 -0.04
N VAL A 377 -7.80 -4.02 0.99
CA VAL A 377 -8.56 -2.78 1.22
C VAL A 377 -7.62 -1.61 1.51
N PHE A 378 -6.52 -1.85 2.19
CA PHE A 378 -5.45 -0.87 2.34
C PHE A 378 -4.87 -0.43 0.97
N VAL A 379 -4.73 -1.34 -0.01
CA VAL A 379 -4.33 -0.95 -1.39
C VAL A 379 -5.34 0.01 -2.00
N ILE A 380 -6.65 -0.29 -1.90
CA ILE A 380 -7.71 0.56 -2.44
C ILE A 380 -7.57 1.98 -1.89
N ALA A 381 -7.44 2.11 -0.56
CA ALA A 381 -7.27 3.39 0.12
C ALA A 381 -5.98 4.11 -0.30
N ARG A 382 -4.84 3.43 -0.19
CA ARG A 382 -3.51 4.03 -0.34
C ARG A 382 -3.18 4.38 -1.78
N THR A 383 -3.92 3.89 -2.77
CA THR A 383 -3.72 4.25 -4.18
C THR A 383 -3.85 5.76 -4.39
N ALA A 384 -4.73 6.45 -3.66
CA ALA A 384 -4.83 7.92 -3.69
C ALA A 384 -3.53 8.61 -3.20
N GLY A 385 -2.97 8.14 -2.08
CA GLY A 385 -1.69 8.64 -1.57
C GLY A 385 -0.52 8.32 -2.49
N TRP A 386 -0.46 7.11 -3.04
CA TRP A 386 0.56 6.76 -4.03
C TRP A 386 0.47 7.65 -5.27
N ALA A 387 -0.74 7.91 -5.77
CA ALA A 387 -0.96 8.82 -6.91
C ALA A 387 -0.39 10.20 -6.63
N ALA A 388 -0.70 10.79 -5.47
CA ALA A 388 -0.19 12.09 -5.06
C ALA A 388 1.35 12.11 -5.01
N HIS A 389 1.98 11.07 -4.43
CA HIS A 389 3.43 10.97 -4.35
C HIS A 389 4.11 10.69 -5.69
N ILE A 390 3.48 9.95 -6.60
CA ILE A 390 3.96 9.74 -7.96
C ILE A 390 3.98 11.07 -8.73
N LEU A 391 2.91 11.87 -8.64
CA LEU A 391 2.84 13.19 -9.26
C LEU A 391 3.92 14.13 -8.70
N GLU A 392 4.10 14.15 -7.38
CA GLU A 392 5.11 14.97 -6.72
C GLU A 392 6.54 14.57 -7.14
N GLU A 393 6.82 13.27 -7.22
CA GLU A 393 8.15 12.77 -7.65
C GLU A 393 8.43 13.07 -9.12
N ARG A 394 7.42 12.98 -9.99
CA ARG A 394 7.55 13.38 -11.39
C ARG A 394 7.88 14.86 -11.53
N ALA A 395 7.24 15.72 -10.72
CA ALA A 395 7.52 17.14 -10.69
C ALA A 395 8.94 17.44 -10.18
N ALA A 396 9.45 16.67 -9.23
CA ALA A 396 10.83 16.79 -8.73
C ALA A 396 11.88 16.39 -9.79
N GLY A 397 11.59 15.41 -10.64
CA GLY A 397 12.37 15.01 -11.81
C GLY A 397 13.79 14.49 -11.51
N LYS A 398 14.05 14.01 -10.28
CA LYS A 398 15.37 13.54 -9.84
C LYS A 398 15.37 12.02 -9.64
N LEU A 399 16.39 11.33 -10.17
CA LEU A 399 16.56 9.90 -9.93
C LEU A 399 16.94 9.65 -8.46
N ILE A 400 16.18 8.83 -7.76
CA ILE A 400 16.49 8.35 -6.41
C ILE A 400 17.51 7.20 -6.52
N ARG A 401 18.78 7.52 -6.23
CA ARG A 401 19.88 6.54 -6.30
C ARG A 401 20.88 6.80 -5.18
N PRO A 402 20.68 6.20 -4.00
CA PRO A 402 21.58 6.34 -2.85
C PRO A 402 22.94 5.65 -3.12
N SER A 403 23.94 6.04 -2.36
CA SER A 403 25.24 5.36 -2.30
C SER A 403 25.21 4.21 -1.29
N SER A 404 26.05 3.19 -1.50
CA SER A 404 26.25 2.10 -0.56
C SER A 404 27.61 2.17 0.11
N LEU A 405 27.71 1.72 1.37
CA LEU A 405 28.97 1.40 2.02
C LEU A 405 29.35 -0.05 1.67
N TYR A 406 30.38 -0.22 0.88
CA TYR A 406 30.87 -1.55 0.54
C TYR A 406 31.60 -2.19 1.72
N THR A 407 31.14 -3.37 2.15
CA THR A 407 31.70 -4.15 3.27
C THR A 407 32.21 -5.53 2.83
N GLY A 408 32.25 -5.78 1.54
CA GLY A 408 32.74 -7.03 0.97
C GLY A 408 34.28 -7.12 0.90
N PRO A 409 34.79 -8.19 0.28
CA PRO A 409 36.25 -8.36 0.12
C PRO A 409 36.89 -7.22 -0.68
N GLY A 410 38.13 -6.87 -0.34
CA GLY A 410 38.95 -5.97 -1.12
C GLY A 410 39.24 -6.49 -2.54
N SER A 411 40.01 -5.73 -3.32
CA SER A 411 40.38 -6.14 -4.68
C SER A 411 41.10 -7.49 -4.67
N ARG A 412 40.63 -8.41 -5.50
CA ARG A 412 41.16 -9.77 -5.64
C ARG A 412 41.70 -9.98 -7.04
N ALA A 413 42.87 -10.62 -7.15
CA ALA A 413 43.36 -11.12 -8.43
C ALA A 413 42.52 -12.31 -8.89
N LEU A 414 42.39 -12.47 -10.21
CA LEU A 414 41.76 -13.70 -10.74
C LEU A 414 42.60 -14.92 -10.36
N PRO A 415 41.95 -16.06 -10.06
CA PRO A 415 42.65 -17.32 -9.84
C PRO A 415 43.57 -17.69 -11.03
N ALA A 416 44.70 -18.36 -10.75
CA ALA A 416 45.71 -18.69 -11.77
C ALA A 416 45.10 -19.48 -12.97
N TRP A 417 44.12 -20.36 -12.72
CA TRP A 417 43.42 -21.11 -13.77
C TRP A 417 42.55 -20.26 -14.72
N LYS A 418 42.20 -19.03 -14.30
CA LYS A 418 41.50 -18.03 -15.14
C LYS A 418 42.45 -17.08 -15.85
N GLN A 419 43.70 -17.03 -15.45
CA GLN A 419 44.72 -16.16 -16.08
C GLN A 419 45.39 -16.85 -17.26
N ALA A 420 45.34 -18.20 -17.33
CA ALA A 420 45.97 -19.03 -18.34
C ALA A 420 45.08 -19.33 -19.58
N SER A 421 43.91 -18.71 -19.69
CA SER A 421 42.98 -18.84 -20.83
C SER A 421 42.95 -17.51 -21.67
#